data_0dcfb43109576145888157b30e95adb9
#
_entry.id   0dcfb43109576145888157b30e95adb9
#
_cell.length_a   1.000
_cell.length_b   1.000
_cell.length_c   1.000
_cell.angle_alpha   90.00
_cell.angle_beta   90.00
_cell.angle_gamma   90.00
#
_symmetry.space_group_name_H-M   'P 1'
#
loop_
_entity.id
_entity.type
_entity.pdbx_description
1 polymer ?
#
loop_
_entity_poly.entity_id
_entity_poly.type
_entity_poly.pdbx_seq_one_letter_code
_entity_poly.pdbx_strand_id
1 'polypeptide(L)'
;MSSTIDFYFDFSSPYGYLASERIEAIAERCQHRLVWHPILLGAVFRVTGQAPLTEAPLKGDYSVHDFARSAREHQVAYQHPQTFPIASVAASRAVLWLREHDDQRLQALTGRMIHALYRAYFTQGLDITDNDVIASIAQTLDLDSQAMMQALSSPAIKDALRHEVEQAIELGVFGSPMMIVDGEPFWGHDRLEQMERWIKTGGW
;
A
#
# COMPACT_ATOMS: atom_id res chain seq x y z
N MET A 1 11.30 -18.87 -14.11
CA MET A 1 10.11 -18.33 -13.42
C MET A 1 10.30 -16.82 -13.40
N SER A 2 9.28 -16.04 -13.69
CA SER A 2 9.40 -14.56 -13.56
C SER A 2 9.56 -14.24 -12.08
N SER A 3 10.66 -13.61 -11.69
CA SER A 3 10.88 -13.16 -10.31
C SER A 3 9.84 -12.09 -9.94
N THR A 4 9.43 -12.07 -8.68
CA THR A 4 8.41 -11.13 -8.18
C THR A 4 9.01 -10.15 -7.17
N ILE A 5 8.44 -8.95 -7.14
CA ILE A 5 8.56 -8.02 -6.03
C ILE A 5 7.22 -8.04 -5.30
N ASP A 6 7.21 -8.59 -4.11
CA ASP A 6 6.03 -8.56 -3.23
C ASP A 6 6.06 -7.26 -2.42
N PHE A 7 5.09 -6.37 -2.65
CA PHE A 7 5.02 -5.03 -2.05
C PHE A 7 3.90 -4.96 -1.03
N TYR A 8 4.26 -4.95 0.24
CA TYR A 8 3.34 -4.84 1.38
C TYR A 8 3.13 -3.39 1.77
N PHE A 9 1.87 -2.96 1.82
CA PHE A 9 1.53 -1.57 2.05
C PHE A 9 0.23 -1.39 2.84
N ASP A 10 0.12 -0.26 3.52
CA ASP A 10 -1.12 0.21 4.16
C ASP A 10 -1.40 1.64 3.70
N PHE A 11 -2.63 1.94 3.35
CA PHE A 11 -3.04 3.27 2.91
C PHE A 11 -2.88 4.35 3.98
N SER A 12 -2.73 3.99 5.25
CA SER A 12 -2.39 4.94 6.30
C SER A 12 -0.89 5.26 6.38
N SER A 13 -0.05 4.66 5.53
CA SER A 13 1.40 4.88 5.53
C SER A 13 1.83 5.94 4.50
N PRO A 14 2.32 7.14 4.93
CA PRO A 14 2.91 8.11 4.01
C PRO A 14 4.12 7.57 3.26
N TYR A 15 4.99 6.79 3.93
CA TYR A 15 6.12 6.13 3.27
C TYR A 15 5.67 5.05 2.29
N GLY A 16 4.55 4.35 2.59
CA GLY A 16 3.91 3.42 1.66
C GLY A 16 3.44 4.12 0.38
N TYR A 17 2.83 5.29 0.53
CA TYR A 17 2.46 6.15 -0.58
C TYR A 17 3.68 6.57 -1.42
N LEU A 18 4.73 7.12 -0.80
CA LEU A 18 5.93 7.55 -1.52
C LEU A 18 6.63 6.41 -2.27
N ALA A 19 6.63 5.22 -1.69
CA ALA A 19 7.18 4.04 -2.35
C ALA A 19 6.29 3.56 -3.51
N SER A 20 4.96 3.59 -3.35
CA SER A 20 4.02 3.16 -4.40
C SER A 20 4.17 3.96 -5.69
N GLU A 21 4.45 5.27 -5.61
CA GLU A 21 4.66 6.15 -6.77
C GLU A 21 5.96 5.82 -7.56
N ARG A 22 6.80 4.93 -7.04
CA ARG A 22 8.14 4.64 -7.60
C ARG A 22 8.37 3.17 -7.92
N ILE A 23 7.69 2.26 -7.22
CA ILE A 23 7.99 0.82 -7.26
C ILE A 23 7.69 0.18 -8.63
N GLU A 24 6.63 0.61 -9.33
CA GLU A 24 6.28 0.07 -10.65
C GLU A 24 7.39 0.29 -11.67
N ALA A 25 7.95 1.50 -11.71
CA ALA A 25 9.06 1.82 -12.60
C ALA A 25 10.34 1.01 -12.28
N ILE A 26 10.56 0.68 -11.01
CA ILE A 26 11.67 -0.20 -10.59
C ILE A 26 11.41 -1.64 -11.03
N ALA A 27 10.20 -2.15 -10.80
CA ALA A 27 9.81 -3.48 -11.21
C ALA A 27 9.96 -3.68 -12.73
N GLU A 28 9.52 -2.69 -13.51
CA GLU A 28 9.67 -2.69 -14.96
C GLU A 28 11.15 -2.72 -15.39
N ARG A 29 11.99 -1.83 -14.84
CA ARG A 29 13.44 -1.80 -15.14
C ARG A 29 14.16 -3.08 -14.75
N CYS A 30 13.69 -3.74 -13.70
CA CYS A 30 14.23 -5.01 -13.22
C CYS A 30 13.62 -6.24 -13.92
N GLN A 31 12.61 -6.06 -14.76
CA GLN A 31 11.87 -7.14 -15.41
C GLN A 31 11.23 -8.11 -14.41
N HIS A 32 10.78 -7.58 -13.27
CA HIS A 32 10.08 -8.31 -12.24
C HIS A 32 8.59 -7.99 -12.26
N ARG A 33 7.77 -8.98 -11.89
CA ARG A 33 6.35 -8.77 -11.70
C ARG A 33 6.12 -8.17 -10.31
N LEU A 34 5.41 -7.05 -10.24
CA LEU A 34 5.00 -6.45 -8.98
C LEU A 34 3.70 -7.10 -8.49
N VAL A 35 3.68 -7.50 -7.23
CA VAL A 35 2.49 -8.02 -6.53
C VAL A 35 2.16 -7.10 -5.36
N TRP A 36 0.94 -6.59 -5.36
CA TRP A 36 0.46 -5.68 -4.33
C TRP A 36 -0.21 -6.42 -3.18
N HIS A 37 0.28 -6.22 -1.96
CA HIS A 37 -0.19 -6.86 -0.74
C HIS A 37 -0.71 -5.81 0.24
N PRO A 38 -2.02 -5.49 0.26
CA PRO A 38 -2.56 -4.58 1.25
C PRO A 38 -2.54 -5.22 2.63
N ILE A 39 -1.91 -4.54 3.59
CA ILE A 39 -1.90 -4.96 5.00
C ILE A 39 -2.64 -3.95 5.87
N LEU A 40 -2.86 -4.29 7.13
CA LEU A 40 -3.41 -3.39 8.13
C LEU A 40 -2.37 -3.18 9.23
N LEU A 41 -1.73 -2.01 9.24
CA LEU A 41 -0.70 -1.67 10.25
C LEU A 41 -1.23 -1.77 11.68
N GLY A 42 -2.50 -1.44 11.92
CA GLY A 42 -3.10 -1.63 13.23
C GLY A 42 -3.14 -3.09 13.70
N ALA A 43 -3.22 -4.07 12.77
CA ALA A 43 -3.10 -5.48 13.12
C ALA A 43 -1.64 -5.88 13.36
N VAL A 44 -0.72 -5.41 12.53
CA VAL A 44 0.72 -5.63 12.66
C VAL A 44 1.24 -5.05 13.99
N PHE A 45 0.82 -3.84 14.35
CA PHE A 45 1.24 -3.18 15.59
C PHE A 45 0.77 -3.92 16.86
N ARG A 46 -0.39 -4.61 16.81
CA ARG A 46 -0.80 -5.47 17.93
C ARG A 46 0.15 -6.62 18.19
N VAL A 47 0.80 -7.14 17.15
CA VAL A 47 1.78 -8.23 17.26
C VAL A 47 3.14 -7.70 17.68
N THR A 48 3.59 -6.59 17.10
CA THR A 48 4.93 -6.02 17.32
C THR A 48 5.02 -5.13 18.57
N GLY A 49 3.90 -4.74 19.15
CA GLY A 49 3.84 -3.77 20.27
C GLY A 49 4.17 -2.34 19.85
N GLN A 50 4.14 -2.05 18.55
CA GLN A 50 4.40 -0.71 18.01
C GLN A 50 3.13 0.15 18.00
N ALA A 51 3.32 1.45 17.76
CA ALA A 51 2.27 2.44 17.55
C ALA A 51 2.59 3.26 16.29
N PRO A 52 1.63 4.01 15.75
CA PRO A 52 1.89 4.96 14.67
C PRO A 52 3.05 5.88 15.01
N LEU A 53 3.95 6.14 14.03
CA LEU A 53 5.13 6.99 14.25
C LEU A 53 4.76 8.39 14.77
N THR A 54 3.62 8.94 14.34
CA THR A 54 3.13 10.24 14.76
C THR A 54 2.70 10.29 16.23
N GLU A 55 2.44 9.17 16.85
CA GLU A 55 2.10 9.05 18.27
C GLU A 55 3.33 8.82 19.15
N ALA A 56 4.48 8.52 18.55
CA ALA A 56 5.71 8.28 19.30
C ALA A 56 6.31 9.59 19.81
N PRO A 57 6.62 9.71 21.14
CA PRO A 57 7.24 10.90 21.70
C PRO A 57 8.51 11.29 20.94
N LEU A 58 8.68 12.56 20.64
CA LEU A 58 9.80 13.17 19.89
C LEU A 58 9.85 12.76 18.40
N LYS A 59 9.54 11.50 18.08
CA LYS A 59 9.57 11.03 16.70
C LYS A 59 8.35 11.47 15.88
N GLY A 60 7.23 11.77 16.51
CA GLY A 60 6.00 12.16 15.83
C GLY A 60 6.19 13.40 14.97
N ASP A 61 6.60 14.49 15.57
CA ASP A 61 6.85 15.77 14.87
C ASP A 61 7.92 15.62 13.79
N TYR A 62 9.00 14.89 14.11
CA TYR A 62 10.03 14.59 13.10
C TYR A 62 9.44 13.83 11.92
N SER A 63 8.61 12.81 12.16
CA SER A 63 8.03 11.98 11.09
C SER A 63 7.15 12.81 10.15
N VAL A 64 6.29 13.68 10.69
CA VAL A 64 5.45 14.58 9.88
C VAL A 64 6.30 15.48 8.99
N HIS A 65 7.39 16.06 9.56
CA HIS A 65 8.33 16.84 8.79
C HIS A 65 9.03 16.01 7.70
N ASP A 66 9.43 14.79 8.05
CA ASP A 66 10.15 13.90 7.14
C ASP A 66 9.28 13.40 5.99
N PHE A 67 8.00 13.10 6.19
CA PHE A 67 7.07 12.77 5.11
C PHE A 67 7.05 13.83 4.02
N ALA A 68 6.90 15.08 4.41
CA ALA A 68 6.87 16.21 3.49
C ALA A 68 8.24 16.46 2.80
N ARG A 69 9.34 16.25 3.52
CA ARG A 69 10.71 16.38 2.98
C ARG A 69 10.99 15.28 1.95
N SER A 70 10.70 14.04 2.27
CA SER A 70 10.88 12.89 1.38
C SER A 70 9.99 13.00 0.13
N ALA A 71 8.76 13.50 0.29
CA ALA A 71 7.88 13.76 -0.85
C ALA A 71 8.50 14.79 -1.81
N ARG A 72 9.05 15.88 -1.29
CA ARG A 72 9.75 16.89 -2.12
C ARG A 72 11.00 16.35 -2.79
N GLU A 73 11.80 15.54 -2.09
CA GLU A 73 13.00 14.90 -2.64
C GLU A 73 12.66 14.04 -3.86
N HIS A 74 11.57 13.28 -3.77
CA HIS A 74 11.14 12.39 -4.84
C HIS A 74 10.14 13.02 -5.83
N GLN A 75 9.86 14.32 -5.68
CA GLN A 75 8.92 15.08 -6.53
C GLN A 75 7.50 14.47 -6.54
N VAL A 76 7.10 13.86 -5.42
CA VAL A 76 5.76 13.30 -5.21
C VAL A 76 4.89 14.36 -4.53
N ALA A 77 3.71 14.63 -5.08
CA ALA A 77 2.74 15.54 -4.45
C ALA A 77 2.29 14.96 -3.10
N TYR A 78 2.36 15.76 -2.04
CA TYR A 78 1.99 15.35 -0.69
C TYR A 78 1.38 16.47 0.12
N GLN A 79 0.26 16.15 0.75
CA GLN A 79 -0.37 16.97 1.79
C GLN A 79 -0.68 16.06 2.98
N HIS A 80 -0.25 16.45 4.18
CA HIS A 80 -0.57 15.68 5.37
C HIS A 80 -2.09 15.75 5.65
N PRO A 81 -2.79 14.60 5.74
CA PRO A 81 -4.23 14.61 5.97
C PRO A 81 -4.61 15.14 7.33
N GLN A 82 -5.80 15.75 7.46
CA GLN A 82 -6.30 16.24 8.76
C GLN A 82 -6.63 15.10 9.73
N THR A 83 -7.22 14.03 9.20
CA THR A 83 -7.49 12.80 9.96
C THR A 83 -6.39 11.79 9.67
N PHE A 84 -5.53 11.55 10.65
CA PHE A 84 -4.39 10.64 10.51
C PHE A 84 -4.01 10.05 11.89
N PRO A 85 -3.70 8.75 11.99
CA PRO A 85 -3.86 7.72 10.96
C PRO A 85 -5.33 7.34 10.72
N ILE A 86 -5.59 6.56 9.68
CA ILE A 86 -6.94 6.06 9.35
C ILE A 86 -7.01 4.52 9.35
N ALA A 87 -8.24 3.99 9.46
CA ALA A 87 -8.49 2.57 9.28
C ALA A 87 -8.72 2.26 7.79
N SER A 88 -7.71 1.74 7.10
CA SER A 88 -7.70 1.51 5.65
C SER A 88 -8.47 0.27 5.17
N VAL A 89 -9.33 -0.31 6.01
CA VAL A 89 -9.98 -1.62 5.77
C VAL A 89 -10.78 -1.66 4.47
N ALA A 90 -11.63 -0.66 4.21
CA ALA A 90 -12.47 -0.63 3.02
C ALA A 90 -11.65 -0.46 1.74
N ALA A 91 -10.67 0.44 1.76
CA ALA A 91 -9.73 0.64 0.66
C ALA A 91 -8.91 -0.63 0.36
N SER A 92 -8.40 -1.31 1.39
CA SER A 92 -7.66 -2.58 1.24
C SER A 92 -8.53 -3.69 0.64
N ARG A 93 -9.81 -3.78 1.03
CA ARG A 93 -10.75 -4.73 0.44
C ARG A 93 -11.03 -4.43 -1.03
N ALA A 94 -11.11 -3.16 -1.43
CA ALA A 94 -11.30 -2.78 -2.83
C ALA A 94 -10.12 -3.23 -3.69
N VAL A 95 -8.90 -3.12 -3.19
CA VAL A 95 -7.69 -3.64 -3.86
C VAL A 95 -7.75 -5.16 -4.02
N LEU A 96 -8.11 -5.89 -2.96
CA LEU A 96 -8.22 -7.35 -3.02
C LEU A 96 -9.31 -7.80 -3.98
N TRP A 97 -10.44 -7.11 -4.00
CA TRP A 97 -11.53 -7.41 -4.93
C TRP A 97 -11.07 -7.33 -6.39
N LEU A 98 -10.25 -6.33 -6.74
CA LEU A 98 -9.66 -6.22 -8.08
C LEU A 98 -8.58 -7.28 -8.34
N ARG A 99 -7.66 -7.46 -7.40
CA ARG A 99 -6.52 -8.38 -7.55
C ARG A 99 -6.96 -9.83 -7.73
N GLU A 100 -8.02 -10.23 -7.03
CA GLU A 100 -8.52 -11.60 -7.02
C GLU A 100 -9.68 -11.84 -7.99
N HIS A 101 -10.02 -10.85 -8.81
CA HIS A 101 -11.10 -10.96 -9.77
C HIS A 101 -10.71 -11.90 -10.92
N ASP A 102 -11.66 -12.70 -11.42
CA ASP A 102 -11.42 -13.63 -12.54
C ASP A 102 -11.12 -12.91 -13.87
N ASP A 103 -11.64 -11.67 -14.04
CA ASP A 103 -11.37 -10.86 -15.22
C ASP A 103 -9.99 -10.17 -15.11
N GLN A 104 -9.06 -10.56 -15.98
CA GLN A 104 -7.72 -9.98 -16.07
C GLN A 104 -7.71 -8.47 -16.34
N ARG A 105 -8.76 -7.93 -16.98
CA ARG A 105 -8.88 -6.47 -17.20
C ARG A 105 -9.06 -5.74 -15.88
N LEU A 106 -9.85 -6.31 -14.98
CA LEU A 106 -10.05 -5.75 -13.64
C LEU A 106 -8.79 -5.91 -12.79
N GLN A 107 -8.13 -7.06 -12.86
CA GLN A 107 -6.83 -7.24 -12.20
C GLN A 107 -5.80 -6.20 -12.64
N ALA A 108 -5.76 -5.85 -13.92
CA ALA A 108 -4.85 -4.83 -14.46
C ALA A 108 -5.14 -3.41 -13.92
N LEU A 109 -6.31 -3.17 -13.32
CA LEU A 109 -6.65 -1.89 -12.69
C LEU A 109 -6.21 -1.80 -11.23
N THR A 110 -5.68 -2.87 -10.64
CA THR A 110 -5.28 -2.91 -9.22
C THR A 110 -4.31 -1.77 -8.87
N GLY A 111 -3.22 -1.62 -9.62
CA GLY A 111 -2.25 -0.52 -9.39
C GLY A 111 -2.90 0.86 -9.54
N ARG A 112 -3.73 1.05 -10.56
CA ARG A 112 -4.45 2.33 -10.76
C ARG A 112 -5.38 2.67 -9.60
N MET A 113 -6.07 1.69 -9.04
CA MET A 113 -6.92 1.87 -7.86
C MET A 113 -6.10 2.24 -6.63
N ILE A 114 -4.95 1.58 -6.42
CA ILE A 114 -4.04 1.89 -5.31
C ILE A 114 -3.56 3.33 -5.40
N HIS A 115 -3.06 3.75 -6.56
CA HIS A 115 -2.61 5.14 -6.75
C HIS A 115 -3.73 6.15 -6.58
N ALA A 116 -4.94 5.87 -7.10
CA ALA A 116 -6.07 6.76 -6.95
C ALA A 116 -6.48 6.94 -5.47
N LEU A 117 -6.54 5.86 -4.70
CA LEU A 117 -6.83 5.90 -3.26
C LEU A 117 -5.75 6.64 -2.47
N TYR A 118 -4.47 6.36 -2.71
CA TYR A 118 -3.37 7.07 -2.06
C TYR A 118 -3.38 8.57 -2.37
N ARG A 119 -3.57 8.95 -3.63
CA ARG A 119 -3.65 10.35 -4.05
C ARG A 119 -4.87 11.04 -3.47
N ALA A 120 -6.03 10.38 -3.44
CA ALA A 120 -7.22 10.93 -2.79
C ALA A 120 -6.92 11.30 -1.33
N TYR A 121 -6.24 10.44 -0.60
CA TYR A 121 -5.91 10.66 0.80
C TYR A 121 -4.76 11.66 0.99
N PHE A 122 -3.60 11.45 0.34
CA PHE A 122 -2.38 12.22 0.58
C PHE A 122 -2.19 13.45 -0.31
N THR A 123 -3.09 13.75 -1.23
CA THR A 123 -3.00 14.96 -2.05
C THR A 123 -4.28 15.79 -2.06
N GLN A 124 -5.44 15.13 -1.91
CA GLN A 124 -6.74 15.79 -1.99
C GLN A 124 -7.40 15.92 -0.61
N GLY A 125 -6.87 15.24 0.41
CA GLY A 125 -7.41 15.26 1.78
C GLY A 125 -8.78 14.57 1.91
N LEU A 126 -9.10 13.67 0.97
CA LEU A 126 -10.36 12.91 1.00
C LEU A 126 -10.26 11.76 2.01
N ASP A 127 -11.34 11.49 2.72
CA ASP A 127 -11.41 10.38 3.67
C ASP A 127 -11.73 9.07 2.93
N ILE A 128 -10.71 8.25 2.68
CA ILE A 128 -10.85 6.94 2.06
C ILE A 128 -11.39 5.84 3.00
N THR A 129 -11.79 6.18 4.22
CA THR A 129 -12.61 5.28 5.05
C THR A 129 -14.07 5.36 4.67
N ASP A 130 -14.47 6.43 3.96
CA ASP A 130 -15.81 6.65 3.44
C ASP A 130 -16.02 5.82 2.16
N ASN A 131 -17.03 4.97 2.20
CA ASN A 131 -17.42 4.13 1.08
C ASN A 131 -17.85 4.94 -0.17
N ASP A 132 -18.42 6.11 0.01
CA ASP A 132 -18.84 6.96 -1.12
C ASP A 132 -17.62 7.53 -1.86
N VAL A 133 -16.55 7.85 -1.14
CA VAL A 133 -15.27 8.26 -1.73
C VAL A 133 -14.67 7.11 -2.55
N ILE A 134 -14.64 5.89 -1.98
CA ILE A 134 -14.12 4.70 -2.69
C ILE A 134 -14.96 4.41 -3.94
N ALA A 135 -16.30 4.48 -3.83
CA ALA A 135 -17.20 4.27 -4.95
C ALA A 135 -16.99 5.30 -6.06
N SER A 136 -16.81 6.58 -5.70
CA SER A 136 -16.50 7.64 -6.66
C SER A 136 -15.19 7.40 -7.39
N ILE A 137 -14.13 6.98 -6.67
CA ILE A 137 -12.85 6.62 -7.28
C ILE A 137 -13.02 5.44 -8.25
N ALA A 138 -13.76 4.41 -7.84
CA ALA A 138 -14.04 3.26 -8.71
C ALA A 138 -14.72 3.68 -10.03
N GLN A 139 -15.69 4.60 -9.97
CA GLN A 139 -16.35 5.14 -11.16
C GLN A 139 -15.38 5.87 -12.09
N THR A 140 -14.38 6.58 -11.56
CA THR A 140 -13.36 7.24 -12.41
C THR A 140 -12.46 6.24 -13.15
N LEU A 141 -12.46 4.99 -12.72
CA LEU A 141 -11.72 3.88 -13.32
C LEU A 141 -12.60 2.98 -14.20
N ASP A 142 -13.82 3.41 -14.49
CA ASP A 142 -14.83 2.65 -15.25
C ASP A 142 -15.18 1.29 -14.59
N LEU A 143 -15.09 1.22 -13.25
CA LEU A 143 -15.47 0.04 -12.49
C LEU A 143 -16.95 0.06 -12.10
N ASP A 144 -17.56 -1.11 -11.99
CA ASP A 144 -18.87 -1.27 -11.38
C ASP A 144 -18.77 -1.01 -9.87
N SER A 145 -18.98 0.25 -9.48
CA SER A 145 -18.89 0.68 -8.08
C SER A 145 -19.92 -0.02 -7.20
N GLN A 146 -21.12 -0.33 -7.73
CA GLN A 146 -22.16 -1.02 -6.98
C GLN A 146 -21.75 -2.46 -6.67
N ALA A 147 -21.28 -3.20 -7.66
CA ALA A 147 -20.76 -4.56 -7.47
C ALA A 147 -19.59 -4.58 -6.49
N MET A 148 -18.65 -3.63 -6.62
CA MET A 148 -17.54 -3.49 -5.68
C MET A 148 -18.03 -3.25 -4.25
N MET A 149 -18.91 -2.26 -4.02
CA MET A 149 -19.42 -1.95 -2.67
C MET A 149 -20.14 -3.14 -2.03
N GLN A 150 -20.89 -3.92 -2.79
CA GLN A 150 -21.51 -5.15 -2.31
C GLN A 150 -20.44 -6.19 -1.91
N ALA A 151 -19.41 -6.35 -2.73
CA ALA A 151 -18.31 -7.28 -2.47
C ALA A 151 -17.52 -6.91 -1.21
N LEU A 152 -17.24 -5.61 -0.95
CA LEU A 152 -16.51 -5.17 0.25
C LEU A 152 -17.17 -5.61 1.57
N SER A 153 -18.48 -5.82 1.55
CA SER A 153 -19.27 -6.28 2.70
C SER A 153 -19.32 -7.80 2.82
N SER A 154 -18.93 -8.54 1.78
CA SER A 154 -19.03 -10.00 1.73
C SER A 154 -18.10 -10.69 2.72
N PRO A 155 -18.47 -11.87 3.24
CA PRO A 155 -17.56 -12.68 4.05
C PRO A 155 -16.27 -13.03 3.30
N ALA A 156 -16.35 -13.34 2.00
CA ALA A 156 -15.20 -13.74 1.19
C ALA A 156 -14.08 -12.67 1.19
N ILE A 157 -14.40 -11.41 0.88
CA ILE A 157 -13.39 -10.33 0.87
C ILE A 157 -12.91 -9.98 2.30
N LYS A 158 -13.77 -10.11 3.31
CA LYS A 158 -13.36 -9.94 4.72
C LYS A 158 -12.33 -10.98 5.13
N ASP A 159 -12.58 -12.23 4.76
CA ASP A 159 -11.69 -13.35 5.05
C ASP A 159 -10.40 -13.26 4.22
N ALA A 160 -10.48 -12.85 2.95
CA ALA A 160 -9.31 -12.61 2.11
C ALA A 160 -8.37 -11.56 2.73
N LEU A 161 -8.88 -10.41 3.19
CA LEU A 161 -8.05 -9.40 3.84
C LEU A 161 -7.45 -9.90 5.16
N ARG A 162 -8.22 -10.64 5.96
CA ARG A 162 -7.71 -11.23 7.18
C ARG A 162 -6.55 -12.17 6.88
N HIS A 163 -6.73 -13.08 5.94
CA HIS A 163 -5.71 -14.04 5.53
C HIS A 163 -4.46 -13.36 4.98
N GLU A 164 -4.63 -12.33 4.14
CA GLU A 164 -3.52 -11.52 3.60
C GLU A 164 -2.67 -10.91 4.72
N VAL A 165 -3.32 -10.35 5.73
CA VAL A 165 -2.62 -9.75 6.88
C VAL A 165 -1.95 -10.82 7.74
N GLU A 166 -2.60 -11.96 7.99
CA GLU A 166 -2.04 -13.08 8.75
C GLU A 166 -0.80 -13.64 8.05
N GLN A 167 -0.87 -13.89 6.73
CA GLN A 167 0.27 -14.34 5.94
C GLN A 167 1.44 -13.34 5.94
N ALA A 168 1.14 -12.05 5.81
CA ALA A 168 2.17 -11.01 5.88
C ALA A 168 2.91 -11.04 7.23
N ILE A 169 2.17 -11.18 8.34
CA ILE A 169 2.76 -11.29 9.69
C ILE A 169 3.62 -12.57 9.81
N GLU A 170 3.15 -13.71 9.31
CA GLU A 170 3.91 -14.97 9.32
C GLU A 170 5.21 -14.87 8.50
N LEU A 171 5.21 -14.11 7.41
CA LEU A 171 6.41 -13.80 6.61
C LEU A 171 7.34 -12.77 7.27
N GLY A 172 6.98 -12.24 8.44
CA GLY A 172 7.78 -11.26 9.16
C GLY A 172 7.60 -9.82 8.68
N VAL A 173 6.51 -9.49 8.00
CA VAL A 173 6.18 -8.11 7.62
C VAL A 173 5.75 -7.35 8.87
N PHE A 174 6.53 -6.35 9.26
CA PHE A 174 6.32 -5.57 10.49
C PHE A 174 6.01 -4.09 10.24
N GLY A 175 5.97 -3.64 9.01
CA GLY A 175 5.74 -2.23 8.67
C GLY A 175 5.39 -2.01 7.21
N SER A 176 5.13 -0.75 6.84
CA SER A 176 4.75 -0.33 5.48
C SER A 176 5.55 0.92 5.07
N PRO A 177 6.17 0.95 3.86
CA PRO A 177 6.21 -0.13 2.89
C PRO A 177 7.21 -1.21 3.28
N MET A 178 6.95 -2.45 2.89
CA MET A 178 7.94 -3.52 2.92
C MET A 178 7.92 -4.24 1.58
N MET A 179 9.08 -4.48 1.00
CA MET A 179 9.27 -5.23 -0.22
C MET A 179 9.97 -6.54 0.11
N ILE A 180 9.54 -7.64 -0.51
CA ILE A 180 10.24 -8.93 -0.42
C ILE A 180 10.58 -9.37 -1.84
N VAL A 181 11.86 -9.65 -2.10
CA VAL A 181 12.34 -10.12 -3.40
C VAL A 181 13.23 -11.35 -3.17
N ASP A 182 12.83 -12.48 -3.75
CA ASP A 182 13.54 -13.75 -3.62
C ASP A 182 13.81 -14.15 -2.13
N GLY A 183 12.87 -13.78 -1.25
CA GLY A 183 12.97 -14.02 0.19
C GLY A 183 13.74 -12.95 0.98
N GLU A 184 14.37 -11.98 0.31
CA GLU A 184 15.10 -10.89 0.98
C GLU A 184 14.17 -9.70 1.24
N PRO A 185 14.02 -9.26 2.52
CA PRO A 185 13.13 -8.16 2.90
C PRO A 185 13.84 -6.80 2.87
N PHE A 186 13.12 -5.78 2.39
CA PHE A 186 13.53 -4.37 2.38
C PHE A 186 12.43 -3.53 2.99
N TRP A 187 12.68 -2.91 4.13
CA TRP A 187 11.69 -2.08 4.81
C TRP A 187 12.00 -0.60 4.70
N GLY A 188 11.05 0.16 4.16
CA GLY A 188 11.10 1.61 4.02
C GLY A 188 11.17 2.07 2.56
N HIS A 189 10.63 3.26 2.29
CA HIS A 189 10.69 3.89 0.95
C HIS A 189 12.13 4.22 0.51
N ASP A 190 13.03 4.42 1.47
CA ASP A 190 14.44 4.71 1.30
C ASP A 190 15.28 3.46 0.97
N ARG A 191 14.70 2.28 0.95
CA ARG A 191 15.33 1.02 0.54
C ARG A 191 15.07 0.64 -0.91
N LEU A 192 14.29 1.40 -1.64
CA LEU A 192 13.95 1.09 -3.04
C LEU A 192 15.20 0.97 -3.93
N GLU A 193 16.14 1.91 -3.84
CA GLU A 193 17.39 1.84 -4.62
C GLU A 193 18.31 0.71 -4.16
N GLN A 194 18.29 0.38 -2.88
CA GLN A 194 19.04 -0.75 -2.34
C GLN A 194 18.47 -2.06 -2.88
N MET A 195 17.14 -2.22 -2.89
CA MET A 195 16.45 -3.36 -3.46
C MET A 195 16.72 -3.49 -4.97
N GLU A 196 16.62 -2.38 -5.73
CA GLU A 196 16.94 -2.40 -7.17
C GLU A 196 18.37 -2.85 -7.44
N ARG A 197 19.34 -2.39 -6.63
CA ARG A 197 20.73 -2.83 -6.73
C ARG A 197 20.88 -4.30 -6.39
N TRP A 198 20.23 -4.79 -5.33
CA TRP A 198 20.21 -6.21 -4.95
C TRP A 198 19.74 -7.09 -6.12
N ILE A 199 18.63 -6.74 -6.76
CA ILE A 199 18.10 -7.46 -7.92
C ILE A 199 19.15 -7.50 -9.05
N LYS A 200 19.76 -6.35 -9.37
CA LYS A 200 20.71 -6.23 -10.50
C LYS A 200 22.02 -6.97 -10.27
N THR A 201 22.45 -7.15 -9.04
CA THR A 201 23.73 -7.80 -8.70
C THR A 201 23.58 -9.26 -8.29
N GLY A 202 22.37 -9.75 -8.10
CA GLY A 202 22.10 -11.09 -7.57
C GLY A 202 22.36 -11.23 -6.06
N GLY A 203 22.34 -10.11 -5.35
CA GLY A 203 22.60 -10.06 -3.91
C GLY A 203 24.07 -9.80 -3.53
N TRP A 204 24.35 -9.67 -2.21
CA TRP A 204 25.69 -9.57 -1.59
C TRP A 204 25.63 -10.10 -0.16
#